data_09f405fc021be01d6aadda530abf359a
#
_entry.id   09f405fc021be01d6aadda530abf359a
#
_cell.length_a   1.000
_cell.length_b   1.000
_cell.length_c   1.000
_cell.angle_alpha   90.00
_cell.angle_beta   90.00
_cell.angle_gamma   90.00
#
_symmetry.space_group_name_H-M   'P 1'
#
loop_
_entity.id
_entity.type
_entity.pdbx_description
1 polymer ?
#
loop_
_entity_poly.entity_id
_entity_poly.type
_entity_poly.pdbx_seq_one_letter_code
_entity_poly.pdbx_strand_id
1 'polypeptide(L)'
;VLKNNKGSEDNRVRKLDYSIQISKLFYERFINEEDITLFSPHEVPDLYEAWGTEAFDELYLKAERKISVKKKKISAQELFFDILKERAETGRIYIMNIDHCNTHSSFKDLIRMSNLCQEITLPTDPIQHIDGEGEIALCILSAINVGKIDKRDELEELCDLAVRSCLLYTSDAADEVVS
;
A
#
# COMPACT_ATOMS: atom_id res chain seq x y z
N VAL A 1 5.73 -7.36 -14.39
CA VAL A 1 5.45 -6.06 -13.77
C VAL A 1 6.76 -5.31 -13.57
N LEU A 2 7.73 -5.82 -12.80
CA LEU A 2 8.98 -5.11 -12.48
C LEU A 2 9.78 -4.59 -13.70
N LYS A 3 9.62 -5.18 -14.87
CA LYS A 3 10.35 -4.80 -16.09
C LYS A 3 9.52 -3.99 -17.08
N ASN A 4 8.30 -3.61 -16.74
CA ASN A 4 7.39 -2.92 -17.66
C ASN A 4 7.81 -1.48 -18.02
N ASN A 5 8.66 -0.86 -17.20
CA ASN A 5 9.20 0.47 -17.46
C ASN A 5 10.51 0.47 -18.26
N LYS A 6 10.99 -0.71 -18.66
CA LYS A 6 12.23 -0.91 -19.42
C LYS A 6 11.94 -1.44 -20.83
N GLY A 7 12.94 -1.33 -21.71
CA GLY A 7 12.87 -1.83 -23.07
C GLY A 7 12.71 -0.72 -24.11
N SER A 8 12.28 -1.10 -25.31
CA SER A 8 12.03 -0.15 -26.40
C SER A 8 10.89 0.78 -26.05
N GLU A 9 10.90 1.98 -26.63
CA GLU A 9 9.90 3.01 -26.47
C GLU A 9 8.45 2.49 -26.65
N ASP A 10 8.24 1.61 -27.62
CA ASP A 10 6.94 1.05 -27.97
C ASP A 10 6.38 0.07 -26.93
N ASN A 11 7.25 -0.54 -26.12
CA ASN A 11 6.88 -1.55 -25.13
C ASN A 11 6.90 -1.03 -23.68
N ARG A 12 7.24 0.22 -23.50
CA ARG A 12 7.34 0.85 -22.18
C ARG A 12 5.99 1.30 -21.66
N VAL A 13 5.67 0.90 -20.43
CA VAL A 13 4.54 1.45 -19.69
C VAL A 13 5.00 2.72 -18.95
N ARG A 14 4.77 3.90 -19.55
CA ARG A 14 5.33 5.17 -19.09
C ARG A 14 4.53 5.89 -18.03
N LYS A 15 3.22 5.66 -17.96
CA LYS A 15 2.29 6.41 -17.10
C LYS A 15 1.63 5.51 -16.05
N LEU A 16 2.31 4.45 -15.65
CA LEU A 16 1.85 3.57 -14.60
C LEU A 16 2.82 3.65 -13.42
N ASP A 17 2.32 4.09 -12.30
CA ASP A 17 2.99 3.98 -11.02
C ASP A 17 2.39 2.78 -10.28
N TYR A 18 3.22 2.06 -9.55
CA TYR A 18 2.80 0.90 -8.79
C TYR A 18 3.61 0.74 -7.52
N SER A 19 3.04 0.00 -6.62
CA SER A 19 3.63 -0.34 -5.34
C SER A 19 3.71 -1.84 -5.16
N ILE A 20 4.54 -2.23 -4.23
CA ILE A 20 4.64 -3.60 -3.76
C ILE A 20 4.46 -3.62 -2.25
N GLN A 21 3.60 -4.51 -1.79
CA GLN A 21 3.46 -4.78 -0.36
C GLN A 21 4.39 -5.93 0.00
N ILE A 22 5.14 -5.76 1.08
CA ILE A 22 6.12 -6.72 1.56
C ILE A 22 5.77 -7.12 2.99
N SER A 23 5.76 -8.43 3.25
CA SER A 23 5.53 -8.99 4.58
C SER A 23 6.83 -9.18 5.36
N LYS A 24 6.71 -9.36 6.68
CA LYS A 24 7.81 -9.72 7.57
C LYS A 24 8.49 -11.02 7.13
N LEU A 25 7.69 -12.03 6.76
CA LEU A 25 8.19 -13.31 6.25
C LEU A 25 9.14 -13.16 5.05
N PHE A 26 8.85 -12.22 4.15
CA PHE A 26 9.75 -11.94 3.02
C PHE A 26 11.12 -11.44 3.50
N TYR A 27 11.15 -10.51 4.45
CA TYR A 27 12.40 -10.00 5.00
C TYR A 27 13.18 -11.05 5.78
N GLU A 28 12.50 -11.91 6.52
CA GLU A 28 13.14 -13.04 7.20
C GLU A 28 13.83 -13.97 6.21
N ARG A 29 13.17 -14.31 5.11
CA ARG A 29 13.76 -15.12 4.05
C ARG A 29 14.88 -14.41 3.31
N PHE A 30 14.76 -13.11 3.12
CA PHE A 30 15.83 -12.30 2.54
C PHE A 30 17.11 -12.35 3.41
N ILE A 31 16.97 -12.19 4.73
CA ILE A 31 18.09 -12.22 5.68
C ILE A 31 18.74 -13.61 5.75
N ASN A 32 17.90 -14.65 5.70
CA ASN A 32 18.33 -16.04 5.78
C ASN A 32 18.79 -16.62 4.44
N GLU A 33 18.83 -15.83 3.37
CA GLU A 33 19.20 -16.26 2.01
C GLU A 33 18.31 -17.38 1.45
N GLU A 34 17.03 -17.39 1.85
CA GLU A 34 16.06 -18.39 1.45
C GLU A 34 15.28 -17.97 0.19
N ASP A 35 14.58 -18.95 -0.39
CA ASP A 35 13.65 -18.71 -1.48
C ASP A 35 12.32 -18.18 -0.99
N ILE A 36 11.69 -17.32 -1.78
CA ILE A 36 10.27 -16.95 -1.66
C ILE A 36 9.45 -17.69 -2.74
N THR A 37 8.27 -18.15 -2.38
CA THR A 37 7.38 -18.83 -3.30
C THR A 37 6.30 -17.88 -3.79
N LEU A 38 6.19 -17.75 -5.09
CA LEU A 38 5.15 -16.98 -5.76
C LEU A 38 3.99 -17.88 -6.14
N PHE A 39 2.79 -17.46 -5.80
CA PHE A 39 1.53 -18.14 -6.10
C PHE A 39 0.65 -17.29 -7.01
N SER A 40 -0.27 -17.94 -7.72
CA SER A 40 -1.41 -17.25 -8.29
C SER A 40 -2.45 -17.00 -7.18
N PRO A 41 -2.99 -15.78 -7.02
CA PRO A 41 -4.03 -15.51 -6.01
C PRO A 41 -5.25 -16.42 -6.15
N HIS A 42 -5.59 -16.82 -7.37
CA HIS A 42 -6.68 -17.75 -7.65
C HIS A 42 -6.47 -19.14 -7.04
N GLU A 43 -5.22 -19.59 -6.94
CA GLU A 43 -4.88 -20.91 -6.40
C GLU A 43 -4.85 -20.94 -4.85
N VAL A 44 -4.69 -19.79 -4.24
CA VAL A 44 -4.51 -19.62 -2.80
C VAL A 44 -5.31 -18.41 -2.26
N PRO A 45 -6.64 -18.39 -2.42
CA PRO A 45 -7.46 -17.26 -1.99
C PRO A 45 -7.34 -16.98 -0.50
N ASP A 46 -7.14 -18.00 0.33
CA ASP A 46 -6.95 -17.86 1.79
C ASP A 46 -5.76 -16.97 2.13
N LEU A 47 -4.70 -16.97 1.30
CA LEU A 47 -3.53 -16.11 1.52
C LEU A 47 -3.84 -14.65 1.25
N TYR A 48 -4.71 -14.38 0.29
CA TYR A 48 -5.14 -13.02 0.01
C TYR A 48 -5.97 -12.45 1.17
N GLU A 49 -6.88 -13.26 1.72
CA GLU A 49 -7.69 -12.85 2.87
C GLU A 49 -6.85 -12.66 4.14
N ALA A 50 -5.81 -13.47 4.33
CA ALA A 50 -4.92 -13.39 5.47
C ALA A 50 -3.81 -12.34 5.33
N TRP A 51 -3.69 -11.68 4.18
CA TRP A 51 -2.60 -10.73 3.92
C TRP A 51 -2.59 -9.58 4.93
N GLY A 52 -1.45 -9.35 5.55
CA GLY A 52 -1.27 -8.34 6.59
C GLY A 52 -1.78 -8.75 7.98
N THR A 53 -2.13 -10.02 8.18
CA THR A 53 -2.52 -10.59 9.48
C THR A 53 -1.47 -11.56 10.01
N GLU A 54 -1.53 -11.87 11.31
CA GLU A 54 -0.64 -12.87 11.94
C GLU A 54 -0.84 -14.29 11.38
N ALA A 55 -2.00 -14.59 10.81
CA ALA A 55 -2.30 -15.91 10.22
C ALA A 55 -1.60 -16.13 8.87
N PHE A 56 -1.10 -15.08 8.23
CA PHE A 56 -0.53 -15.16 6.88
C PHE A 56 0.64 -16.13 6.80
N ASP A 57 1.58 -16.06 7.73
CA ASP A 57 2.82 -16.86 7.68
C ASP A 57 2.54 -18.35 7.76
N GLU A 58 1.64 -18.77 8.64
CA GLU A 58 1.24 -20.17 8.76
C GLU A 58 0.56 -20.69 7.48
N LEU A 59 -0.39 -19.92 6.96
CA LEU A 59 -1.09 -20.26 5.71
C LEU A 59 -0.15 -20.29 4.50
N TYR A 60 0.80 -19.36 4.44
CA TYR A 60 1.81 -19.34 3.40
C TYR A 60 2.68 -20.59 3.41
N LEU A 61 3.22 -20.97 4.58
CA LEU A 61 4.02 -22.18 4.73
C LEU A 61 3.22 -23.46 4.42
N LYS A 62 1.93 -23.47 4.75
CA LYS A 62 1.02 -24.56 4.37
C LYS A 62 0.82 -24.63 2.86
N ALA A 63 0.62 -23.51 2.19
CA ALA A 63 0.49 -23.44 0.74
C ALA A 63 1.78 -23.89 0.03
N GLU A 64 2.95 -23.54 0.56
CA GLU A 64 4.24 -23.98 0.02
C GLU A 64 4.39 -25.51 0.02
N ARG A 65 3.81 -26.21 0.99
CA ARG A 65 3.87 -27.68 1.10
C ARG A 65 2.87 -28.39 0.19
N LYS A 66 1.80 -27.71 -0.25
CA LYS A 66 0.78 -28.33 -1.13
C LYS A 66 1.37 -28.56 -2.53
N ILE A 67 1.34 -29.84 -2.98
CA ILE A 67 1.86 -30.23 -4.30
C ILE A 67 0.92 -29.79 -5.42
N SER A 68 -0.38 -29.74 -5.16
CA SER A 68 -1.42 -29.40 -6.17
C SER A 68 -1.44 -27.93 -6.58
N VAL A 69 -0.79 -27.04 -5.86
CA VAL A 69 -0.78 -25.61 -6.12
C VAL A 69 0.35 -25.25 -7.09
N LYS A 70 0.01 -24.56 -8.18
CA LYS A 70 1.01 -24.01 -9.09
C LYS A 70 1.78 -22.90 -8.42
N LYS A 71 3.08 -23.03 -8.39
CA LYS A 71 3.97 -22.11 -7.69
C LYS A 71 5.32 -21.97 -8.38
N LYS A 72 5.97 -20.84 -8.15
CA LYS A 72 7.31 -20.58 -8.63
C LYS A 72 8.18 -20.13 -7.44
N LYS A 73 9.30 -20.78 -7.23
CA LYS A 73 10.31 -20.34 -6.29
C LYS A 73 11.30 -19.37 -6.95
N ILE A 74 11.70 -18.37 -6.21
CA ILE A 74 12.72 -17.41 -6.58
C ILE A 74 13.48 -17.00 -5.32
N SER A 75 14.77 -16.73 -5.44
CA SER A 75 15.53 -16.18 -4.31
C SER A 75 14.91 -14.87 -3.82
N ALA A 76 14.68 -14.77 -2.52
CA ALA A 76 14.18 -13.54 -1.90
C ALA A 76 15.15 -12.38 -2.13
N GLN A 77 16.46 -12.65 -2.08
CA GLN A 77 17.49 -11.63 -2.35
C GLN A 77 17.45 -11.15 -3.80
N GLU A 78 17.39 -12.06 -4.78
CA GLU A 78 17.31 -11.69 -6.20
C GLU A 78 16.06 -10.83 -6.47
N LEU A 79 14.91 -11.24 -5.92
CA LEU A 79 13.66 -10.50 -6.08
C LEU A 79 13.76 -9.10 -5.46
N PHE A 80 14.31 -8.98 -4.26
CA PHE A 80 14.43 -7.69 -3.60
C PHE A 80 15.41 -6.76 -4.31
N PHE A 81 16.55 -7.27 -4.78
CA PHE A 81 17.49 -6.49 -5.57
C PHE A 81 16.88 -6.05 -6.92
N ASP A 82 16.09 -6.90 -7.57
CA ASP A 82 15.36 -6.51 -8.79
C ASP A 82 14.37 -5.37 -8.51
N ILE A 83 13.67 -5.38 -7.36
CA ILE A 83 12.78 -4.30 -6.92
C ILE A 83 13.55 -3.01 -6.69
N LEU A 84 14.66 -3.07 -5.93
CA LEU A 84 15.46 -1.89 -5.62
C LEU A 84 16.11 -1.31 -6.88
N LYS A 85 16.60 -2.16 -7.78
CA LYS A 85 17.15 -1.75 -9.06
C LYS A 85 16.13 -1.02 -9.92
N GLU A 86 14.92 -1.58 -10.04
CA GLU A 86 13.85 -0.94 -10.78
C GLU A 86 13.46 0.40 -10.17
N ARG A 87 13.36 0.47 -8.84
CA ARG A 87 13.10 1.71 -8.12
C ARG A 87 14.19 2.76 -8.37
N ALA A 88 15.45 2.38 -8.30
CA ALA A 88 16.58 3.29 -8.53
C ALA A 88 16.63 3.81 -9.98
N GLU A 89 16.33 2.95 -10.95
CA GLU A 89 16.39 3.31 -12.38
C GLU A 89 15.14 4.09 -12.85
N THR A 90 14.00 3.89 -12.24
CA THR A 90 12.72 4.47 -12.71
C THR A 90 12.06 5.43 -11.72
N GLY A 91 12.36 5.34 -10.43
CA GLY A 91 11.72 6.11 -9.36
C GLY A 91 10.24 5.74 -9.12
N ARG A 92 9.74 4.61 -9.66
CA ARG A 92 8.31 4.36 -9.77
C ARG A 92 7.74 3.29 -8.85
N ILE A 93 8.57 2.53 -8.15
CA ILE A 93 8.08 1.49 -7.24
C ILE A 93 8.04 2.02 -5.83
N TYR A 94 6.85 2.05 -5.24
CA TYR A 94 6.64 2.31 -3.82
C TYR A 94 6.64 1.00 -3.04
N ILE A 95 7.16 1.02 -1.82
CA ILE A 95 7.23 -0.16 -0.95
C ILE A 95 6.38 0.10 0.29
N MET A 96 5.46 -0.82 0.58
CA MET A 96 4.62 -0.81 1.75
C MET A 96 4.91 -2.04 2.63
N ASN A 97 5.28 -1.80 3.87
CA ASN A 97 5.49 -2.87 4.85
C ASN A 97 4.17 -3.17 5.56
N ILE A 98 3.40 -4.08 4.98
CA ILE A 98 1.99 -4.32 5.37
C ILE A 98 1.83 -4.72 6.84
N ASP A 99 2.74 -5.53 7.37
CA ASP A 99 2.66 -5.97 8.76
C ASP A 99 2.89 -4.79 9.72
N HIS A 100 3.84 -3.90 9.40
CA HIS A 100 4.08 -2.69 10.19
C HIS A 100 2.89 -1.73 10.11
N CYS A 101 2.26 -1.58 8.95
CA CYS A 101 1.06 -0.75 8.83
C CYS A 101 -0.04 -1.24 9.77
N ASN A 102 -0.23 -2.55 9.88
CA ASN A 102 -1.28 -3.13 10.73
C ASN A 102 -0.89 -3.18 12.22
N THR A 103 0.36 -3.52 12.55
CA THR A 103 0.80 -3.60 13.95
C THR A 103 0.94 -2.24 14.64
N HIS A 104 1.17 -1.18 13.86
CA HIS A 104 1.29 0.20 14.38
C HIS A 104 0.05 1.05 14.10
N SER A 105 -1.01 0.47 13.54
CA SER A 105 -2.27 1.16 13.31
C SER A 105 -2.97 1.50 14.62
N SER A 106 -3.60 2.66 14.67
CA SER A 106 -4.55 3.03 15.73
C SER A 106 -5.98 2.55 15.46
N PHE A 107 -6.23 1.98 14.26
CA PHE A 107 -7.52 1.44 13.87
C PHE A 107 -7.66 -0.02 14.28
N LYS A 108 -8.92 -0.46 14.47
CA LYS A 108 -9.24 -1.87 14.74
C LYS A 108 -9.29 -2.69 13.46
N ASP A 109 -9.72 -2.05 12.38
CA ASP A 109 -9.91 -2.68 11.09
C ASP A 109 -8.59 -2.80 10.34
N LEU A 110 -8.49 -3.86 9.54
CA LEU A 110 -7.27 -4.20 8.83
C LEU A 110 -7.02 -3.25 7.66
N ILE A 111 -5.80 -2.71 7.60
CA ILE A 111 -5.32 -1.94 6.47
C ILE A 111 -4.88 -2.92 5.39
N ARG A 112 -5.54 -2.87 4.23
CA ARG A 112 -5.25 -3.76 3.09
C ARG A 112 -4.58 -3.06 1.92
N MET A 113 -4.83 -1.76 1.78
CA MET A 113 -4.34 -0.93 0.68
C MET A 113 -3.93 0.45 1.19
N SER A 114 -3.25 1.18 0.34
CA SER A 114 -2.89 2.57 0.56
C SER A 114 -3.12 3.38 -0.73
N ASN A 115 -2.90 4.68 -0.67
CA ASN A 115 -2.87 5.54 -1.84
C ASN A 115 -1.64 5.27 -2.73
N LEU A 116 -1.48 6.02 -3.82
CA LEU A 116 -0.38 5.86 -4.76
C LEU A 116 1.00 5.94 -4.10
N CYS A 117 1.22 6.95 -3.25
CA CYS A 117 2.53 7.17 -2.62
C CYS A 117 2.76 6.34 -1.35
N GLN A 118 1.78 5.54 -0.93
CA GLN A 118 1.83 4.62 0.22
C GLN A 118 1.94 5.28 1.61
N GLU A 119 1.63 6.58 1.72
CA GLU A 119 1.68 7.30 2.99
C GLU A 119 0.36 7.25 3.77
N ILE A 120 -0.77 6.93 3.11
CA ILE A 120 -2.09 6.89 3.74
C ILE A 120 -2.45 5.46 4.10
N THR A 121 -2.33 5.12 5.37
CA THR A 121 -2.61 3.78 5.90
C THR A 121 -3.90 3.81 6.72
N LEU A 122 -5.02 3.82 6.02
CA LEU A 122 -6.36 3.81 6.58
C LEU A 122 -7.10 2.53 6.14
N PRO A 123 -7.90 1.92 7.02
CA PRO A 123 -8.78 0.84 6.62
C PRO A 123 -9.82 1.35 5.61
N THR A 124 -10.19 0.50 4.68
CA THR A 124 -11.24 0.75 3.70
C THR A 124 -12.01 -0.52 3.46
N ASP A 125 -13.32 -0.40 3.25
CA ASP A 125 -14.16 -1.51 2.82
C ASP A 125 -14.63 -1.31 1.37
N PRO A 126 -14.53 -2.36 0.52
CA PRO A 126 -14.90 -2.22 -0.88
C PRO A 126 -16.41 -1.97 -1.03
N ILE A 127 -16.74 -0.94 -1.80
CA ILE A 127 -18.12 -0.68 -2.23
C ILE A 127 -18.43 -1.61 -3.40
N GLN A 128 -19.24 -2.63 -3.18
CA GLN A 128 -19.58 -3.61 -4.19
C GLN A 128 -20.78 -3.19 -5.06
N HIS A 129 -21.66 -2.35 -4.54
CA HIS A 129 -22.87 -1.83 -5.21
C HIS A 129 -23.03 -0.35 -4.92
N ILE A 130 -23.68 0.39 -5.82
CA ILE A 130 -23.89 1.85 -5.70
C ILE A 130 -24.63 2.22 -4.40
N ASP A 131 -25.56 1.38 -3.97
CA ASP A 131 -26.32 1.56 -2.72
C ASP A 131 -25.81 0.64 -1.59
N GLY A 132 -24.61 0.08 -1.74
CA GLY A 132 -24.02 -0.85 -0.78
C GLY A 132 -23.24 -0.14 0.32
N GLU A 133 -23.16 -0.79 1.47
CA GLU A 133 -22.27 -0.38 2.54
C GLU A 133 -20.81 -0.54 2.11
N GLY A 134 -19.97 0.40 2.46
CA GLY A 134 -18.53 0.39 2.21
C GLY A 134 -17.90 1.67 2.72
N GLU A 135 -16.60 1.68 2.84
CA GLU A 135 -15.83 2.84 3.33
C GLU A 135 -14.71 3.20 2.35
N ILE A 136 -14.63 4.48 2.01
CA ILE A 136 -13.54 5.03 1.21
C ILE A 136 -12.72 5.96 2.10
N ALA A 137 -11.43 5.67 2.23
CA ALA A 137 -10.53 6.58 2.91
C ALA A 137 -10.31 7.84 2.07
N LEU A 138 -10.52 9.00 2.66
CA LEU A 138 -10.27 10.30 2.05
C LEU A 138 -8.98 10.91 2.60
N CYS A 139 -8.20 11.50 1.72
CA CYS A 139 -7.01 12.25 2.08
C CYS A 139 -7.10 13.65 1.46
N ILE A 140 -7.25 14.65 2.31
CA ILE A 140 -7.29 16.05 1.90
C ILE A 140 -5.97 16.70 2.29
N LEU A 141 -5.33 17.34 1.33
CA LEU A 141 -4.03 17.95 1.48
C LEU A 141 -4.15 19.47 1.53
N SER A 142 -3.47 20.07 2.49
CA SER A 142 -3.17 21.49 2.51
C SER A 142 -1.69 21.72 2.76
N ALA A 143 -1.14 22.79 2.21
CA ALA A 143 0.26 23.13 2.39
C ALA A 143 0.39 24.62 2.72
N ILE A 144 1.17 24.93 3.75
CA ILE A 144 1.47 26.29 4.17
C ILE A 144 2.82 26.70 3.61
N ASN A 145 2.89 27.79 2.86
CA ASN A 145 4.14 28.35 2.37
C ASN A 145 4.84 29.12 3.49
N VAL A 146 5.61 28.42 4.31
CA VAL A 146 6.33 28.98 5.47
C VAL A 146 7.27 30.13 5.07
N GLY A 147 7.83 30.10 3.83
CA GLY A 147 8.71 31.17 3.32
C GLY A 147 8.01 32.50 3.05
N LYS A 148 6.67 32.56 3.20
CA LYS A 148 5.85 33.76 3.04
C LYS A 148 5.23 34.26 4.34
N ILE A 149 5.60 33.66 5.48
CA ILE A 149 5.08 34.03 6.79
C ILE A 149 6.09 34.93 7.47
N ASP A 150 5.68 36.14 7.81
CA ASP A 150 6.54 37.14 8.44
C ASP A 150 6.50 37.10 9.96
N LYS A 151 5.40 36.60 10.55
CA LYS A 151 5.18 36.56 11.99
C LYS A 151 4.74 35.18 12.48
N ARG A 152 5.15 34.81 13.67
CA ARG A 152 4.80 33.54 14.27
C ARG A 152 3.29 33.36 14.50
N ASP A 153 2.61 34.41 14.93
CA ASP A 153 1.17 34.39 15.21
C ASP A 153 0.36 34.09 13.93
N GLU A 154 0.84 34.57 12.78
CA GLU A 154 0.27 34.30 11.47
C GLU A 154 0.37 32.78 11.09
N LEU A 155 1.46 32.13 11.49
CA LEU A 155 1.60 30.68 11.28
C LEU A 155 0.56 29.89 12.09
N GLU A 156 0.32 30.28 13.34
CA GLU A 156 -0.66 29.62 14.20
C GLU A 156 -2.08 29.76 13.62
N GLU A 157 -2.45 30.95 13.15
CA GLU A 157 -3.74 31.19 12.49
C GLU A 157 -3.89 30.37 11.21
N LEU A 158 -2.87 30.34 10.35
CA LEU A 158 -2.88 29.57 9.11
C LEU A 158 -2.97 28.07 9.37
N CYS A 159 -2.33 27.56 10.41
CA CYS A 159 -2.45 26.14 10.79
C CYS A 159 -3.87 25.80 11.24
N ASP A 160 -4.49 26.65 12.05
CA ASP A 160 -5.88 26.47 12.50
C ASP A 160 -6.86 26.49 11.32
N LEU A 161 -6.72 27.46 10.42
CA LEU A 161 -7.52 27.54 9.21
C LEU A 161 -7.34 26.35 8.28
N ALA A 162 -6.10 25.85 8.11
CA ALA A 162 -5.82 24.68 7.27
C ALA A 162 -6.49 23.43 7.82
N VAL A 163 -6.41 23.20 9.14
CA VAL A 163 -7.05 22.04 9.78
C VAL A 163 -8.57 22.12 9.68
N ARG A 164 -9.16 23.29 9.97
CA ARG A 164 -10.61 23.48 9.84
C ARG A 164 -11.11 23.28 8.42
N SER A 165 -10.39 23.79 7.44
CA SER A 165 -10.74 23.60 6.02
C SER A 165 -10.73 22.13 5.63
N CYS A 166 -9.72 21.36 6.06
CA CYS A 166 -9.66 19.92 5.81
C CYS A 166 -10.82 19.17 6.47
N LEU A 167 -11.13 19.46 7.74
CA LEU A 167 -12.21 18.80 8.47
C LEU A 167 -13.59 19.15 7.91
N LEU A 168 -13.83 20.40 7.54
CA LEU A 168 -15.11 20.83 6.95
C LEU A 168 -15.35 20.11 5.62
N TYR A 169 -14.34 20.04 4.77
CA TYR A 169 -14.45 19.37 3.47
C TYR A 169 -14.75 17.86 3.61
N THR A 170 -14.14 17.19 4.58
CA THR A 170 -14.41 15.76 4.82
C THR A 170 -15.82 15.52 5.36
N SER A 171 -16.35 16.39 6.23
CA SER A 171 -17.71 16.27 6.75
C SER A 171 -18.76 16.56 5.67
N ASP A 172 -18.58 17.60 4.86
CA ASP A 172 -19.50 17.91 3.75
C ASP A 172 -19.57 16.78 2.72
N ALA A 173 -18.42 16.17 2.38
CA ALA A 173 -18.38 15.04 1.46
C ALA A 173 -19.11 13.80 2.02
N ALA A 174 -19.14 13.61 3.33
CA ALA A 174 -19.89 12.53 3.98
C ALA A 174 -21.43 12.80 3.97
N ASP A 175 -21.84 14.06 4.10
CA ASP A 175 -23.26 14.45 4.13
C ASP A 175 -23.90 14.41 2.72
N GLU A 176 -23.14 14.67 1.66
CA GLU A 176 -23.64 14.58 0.28
C GLU A 176 -23.94 13.15 -0.19
N VAL A 177 -23.36 12.14 0.45
CA VAL A 177 -23.59 10.72 0.12
C VAL A 177 -24.88 10.19 0.78
N VAL A 178 -25.42 10.88 1.77
CA VAL A 178 -26.61 10.46 2.55
C VAL A 178 -27.91 11.12 2.06
N SER A 179 -27.85 12.02 1.11
CA SER A 179 -29.00 12.70 0.49
C SER A 179 -29.26 12.20 -0.93
#